data_c9ae0f9e1d6e04e9936ef114b352aca6
#
_entry.id   c9ae0f9e1d6e04e9936ef114b352aca6
#
_cell.length_a   1.000
_cell.length_b   1.000
_cell.length_c   1.000
_cell.angle_alpha   90.00
_cell.angle_beta   90.00
_cell.angle_gamma   90.00
#
_symmetry.space_group_name_H-M   'P 1'
#
loop_
_entity.id
_entity.type
_entity.pdbx_description
1 polymer ?
#
loop_
_entity_poly.entity_id
_entity_poly.type
_entity_poly.pdbx_seq_one_letter_code
_entity_poly.pdbx_strand_id
1 'polypeptide(L)'
;MVYRSKDPRFLEYCERYIKALGKQLAPLTVNNGGNILMVQVENEYGSYAADKEYLAALRDMIKDAGFNVPLFTCDGGGQVEAGHIDGALPTLNGVFSEDIFKIIDKYHPGGPYFVAEFYPAWFDVWGQRHSTVDYKRPAEQLDWMLGQGVSVSMYMFHGATNFWYMNG
;
A
#
# COMPACT_ATOMS: atom_id res chain seq x y z
N MET A 1 2.87 -23.80 -9.42
CA MET A 1 3.00 -22.75 -8.40
C MET A 1 1.87 -21.75 -8.60
N VAL A 2 1.12 -21.46 -7.56
CA VAL A 2 0.06 -20.45 -7.58
C VAL A 2 0.63 -19.17 -6.96
N TYR A 3 0.62 -18.07 -7.70
CA TYR A 3 1.12 -16.78 -7.24
C TYR A 3 0.15 -16.13 -6.25
N ARG A 4 0.68 -15.26 -5.37
CA ARG A 4 -0.06 -14.50 -4.38
C ARG A 4 -1.00 -15.39 -3.57
N SER A 5 -0.49 -16.53 -3.09
CA SER A 5 -1.22 -17.53 -2.31
C SER A 5 -0.31 -18.24 -1.32
N LYS A 6 -0.88 -19.07 -0.46
CA LYS A 6 -0.14 -19.94 0.46
C LYS A 6 0.48 -21.19 -0.19
N ASP A 7 0.61 -21.25 -1.52
CA ASP A 7 1.39 -22.31 -2.19
C ASP A 7 2.82 -22.30 -1.61
N PRO A 8 3.29 -23.41 -1.01
CA PRO A 8 4.59 -23.44 -0.32
C PRO A 8 5.76 -23.03 -1.22
N ARG A 9 5.68 -23.34 -2.51
CA ARG A 9 6.72 -22.96 -3.46
C ARG A 9 6.76 -21.46 -3.71
N PHE A 10 5.60 -20.77 -3.68
CA PHE A 10 5.53 -19.33 -3.79
C PHE A 10 6.04 -18.67 -2.52
N LEU A 11 5.61 -19.13 -1.36
CA LEU A 11 6.07 -18.61 -0.06
C LEU A 11 7.58 -18.77 0.14
N GLU A 12 8.18 -19.88 -0.32
CA GLU A 12 9.64 -20.06 -0.30
C GLU A 12 10.38 -18.96 -1.07
N TYR A 13 9.88 -18.60 -2.26
CA TYR A 13 10.47 -17.49 -3.03
C TYR A 13 10.23 -16.13 -2.38
N CYS A 14 9.06 -15.90 -1.80
CA CYS A 14 8.77 -14.68 -1.03
C CYS A 14 9.72 -14.55 0.16
N GLU A 15 9.89 -15.60 0.95
CA GLU A 15 10.78 -15.62 2.11
C GLU A 15 12.22 -15.31 1.72
N ARG A 16 12.72 -15.95 0.66
CA ARG A 16 14.08 -15.73 0.14
C ARG A 16 14.28 -14.27 -0.27
N TYR A 17 13.31 -13.71 -0.99
CA TYR A 17 13.34 -12.32 -1.43
C TYR A 17 13.27 -11.34 -0.25
N ILE A 18 12.31 -11.52 0.66
CA ILE A 18 12.11 -10.66 1.81
C ILE A 18 13.34 -10.69 2.75
N LYS A 19 13.95 -11.86 2.97
CA LYS A 19 15.20 -11.99 3.73
C LYS A 19 16.37 -11.24 3.07
N ALA A 20 16.49 -11.31 1.74
CA ALA A 20 17.52 -10.57 1.02
C ALA A 20 17.27 -9.05 1.10
N LEU A 21 16.02 -8.63 0.95
CA LEU A 21 15.61 -7.24 1.09
C LEU A 21 15.85 -6.70 2.51
N GLY A 22 15.50 -7.48 3.53
CA GLY A 22 15.71 -7.13 4.93
C GLY A 22 17.17 -6.87 5.27
N LYS A 23 18.11 -7.68 4.75
CA LYS A 23 19.54 -7.43 4.92
C LYS A 23 19.98 -6.05 4.41
N GLN A 24 19.35 -5.53 3.39
CA GLN A 24 19.70 -4.24 2.81
C GLN A 24 18.94 -3.08 3.46
N LEU A 25 17.66 -3.24 3.77
CA LEU A 25 16.76 -2.15 4.12
C LEU A 25 16.40 -2.08 5.61
N ALA A 26 16.40 -3.20 6.36
CA ALA A 26 16.08 -3.16 7.78
C ALA A 26 17.01 -2.24 8.59
N PRO A 27 18.34 -2.17 8.30
CA PRO A 27 19.22 -1.20 8.94
C PRO A 27 18.86 0.28 8.65
N LEU A 28 18.08 0.55 7.60
CA LEU A 28 17.67 1.89 7.19
C LEU A 28 16.31 2.30 7.76
N THR A 29 15.72 1.49 8.63
CA THR A 29 14.49 1.85 9.33
C THR A 29 14.71 2.93 10.38
N VAL A 30 13.67 3.69 10.71
CA VAL A 30 13.75 4.80 11.67
C VAL A 30 14.25 4.33 13.05
N ASN A 31 13.88 3.14 13.47
CA ASN A 31 14.32 2.56 14.74
C ASN A 31 15.81 2.21 14.77
N ASN A 32 16.46 2.16 13.61
CA ASN A 32 17.90 1.96 13.45
C ASN A 32 18.64 3.25 12.99
N GLY A 33 17.97 4.42 13.06
CA GLY A 33 18.53 5.71 12.68
C GLY A 33 18.43 6.05 11.19
N GLY A 34 17.72 5.24 10.40
CA GLY A 34 17.43 5.51 8.99
C GLY A 34 16.12 6.27 8.77
N ASN A 35 15.63 6.29 7.54
CA ASN A 35 14.47 7.10 7.13
C ASN A 35 13.24 6.26 6.75
N ILE A 36 13.30 4.94 6.79
CA ILE A 36 12.14 4.07 6.49
C ILE A 36 11.23 4.06 7.71
N LEU A 37 10.04 4.63 7.57
CA LEU A 37 9.06 4.79 8.65
C LEU A 37 8.13 3.58 8.79
N MET A 38 7.71 2.98 7.69
CA MET A 38 6.72 1.92 7.63
C MET A 38 7.03 0.98 6.46
N VAL A 39 6.50 -0.25 6.50
CA VAL A 39 6.63 -1.22 5.41
C VAL A 39 5.26 -1.77 5.04
N GLN A 40 4.98 -1.82 3.74
CA GLN A 40 3.73 -2.35 3.20
C GLN A 40 3.78 -3.87 3.09
N VAL A 41 2.70 -4.52 3.51
CA VAL A 41 2.46 -5.95 3.32
C VAL A 41 1.57 -6.13 2.10
N GLU A 42 2.09 -6.73 1.04
CA GLU A 42 1.41 -6.93 -0.23
C GLU A 42 1.03 -5.59 -0.92
N ASN A 43 0.23 -5.64 -1.95
CA ASN A 43 -0.33 -4.47 -2.63
C ASN A 43 -1.71 -4.78 -3.18
N GLU A 44 -2.73 -4.05 -2.74
CA GLU A 44 -4.12 -4.17 -3.20
C GLU A 44 -4.62 -5.62 -3.21
N TYR A 45 -4.22 -6.40 -2.21
CA TYR A 45 -4.55 -7.83 -2.18
C TYR A 45 -6.05 -8.07 -2.11
N GLY A 46 -6.79 -7.18 -1.47
CA GLY A 46 -8.25 -7.26 -1.39
C GLY A 46 -8.97 -7.19 -2.73
N SER A 47 -8.32 -6.67 -3.78
CA SER A 47 -8.83 -6.71 -5.16
C SER A 47 -8.56 -8.04 -5.86
N TYR A 48 -7.62 -8.83 -5.34
CA TYR A 48 -7.17 -10.10 -5.92
C TYR A 48 -7.80 -11.31 -5.21
N ALA A 49 -7.76 -11.33 -3.87
CA ALA A 49 -8.24 -12.45 -3.04
C ALA A 49 -8.47 -12.02 -1.59
N ALA A 50 -8.79 -12.99 -0.71
CA ALA A 50 -9.02 -12.76 0.73
C ALA A 50 -8.30 -13.82 1.60
N ASP A 51 -7.16 -14.36 1.16
CA ASP A 51 -6.40 -15.38 1.91
C ASP A 51 -5.60 -14.74 3.04
N LYS A 52 -6.20 -14.70 4.23
CA LYS A 52 -5.59 -14.13 5.44
C LYS A 52 -4.36 -14.89 5.90
N GLU A 53 -4.28 -16.20 5.66
CA GLU A 53 -3.11 -17.01 6.02
C GLU A 53 -1.91 -16.64 5.17
N TYR A 54 -2.12 -16.38 3.88
CA TYR A 54 -1.08 -15.88 2.99
C TYR A 54 -0.56 -14.50 3.43
N LEU A 55 -1.47 -13.55 3.69
CA LEU A 55 -1.09 -12.22 4.15
C LEU A 55 -0.34 -12.27 5.50
N ALA A 56 -0.80 -13.10 6.43
CA ALA A 56 -0.14 -13.28 7.71
C ALA A 56 1.27 -13.86 7.54
N ALA A 57 1.46 -14.83 6.64
CA ALA A 57 2.78 -15.38 6.34
C ALA A 57 3.73 -14.28 5.82
N LEU A 58 3.28 -13.41 4.92
CA LEU A 58 4.11 -12.30 4.43
C LEU A 58 4.44 -11.29 5.54
N ARG A 59 3.46 -10.91 6.37
CA ARG A 59 3.67 -10.04 7.53
C ARG A 59 4.77 -10.59 8.43
N ASP A 60 4.69 -11.88 8.75
CA ASP A 60 5.63 -12.53 9.66
C ASP A 60 7.03 -12.64 9.03
N MET A 61 7.12 -12.98 7.74
CA MET A 61 8.39 -12.95 7.00
C MET A 61 9.06 -11.57 7.00
N ILE A 62 8.28 -10.48 6.87
CA ILE A 62 8.80 -9.11 6.93
C ILE A 62 9.37 -8.80 8.32
N LYS A 63 8.65 -9.17 9.38
CA LYS A 63 9.14 -9.04 10.77
C LYS A 63 10.41 -9.84 11.01
N ASP A 64 10.43 -11.10 10.58
CA ASP A 64 11.58 -12.01 10.73
C ASP A 64 12.80 -11.55 9.93
N ALA A 65 12.59 -10.80 8.85
CA ALA A 65 13.66 -10.18 8.08
C ALA A 65 14.28 -8.94 8.75
N GLY A 66 13.80 -8.55 9.94
CA GLY A 66 14.37 -7.48 10.76
C GLY A 66 13.70 -6.11 10.60
N PHE A 67 12.57 -6.01 9.88
CA PHE A 67 11.82 -4.76 9.80
C PHE A 67 11.04 -4.52 11.10
N ASN A 68 11.62 -3.72 11.98
CA ASN A 68 11.04 -3.35 13.29
C ASN A 68 10.39 -1.95 13.21
N VAL A 69 9.44 -1.79 12.32
CA VAL A 69 8.64 -0.57 12.11
C VAL A 69 7.17 -0.96 11.90
N PRO A 70 6.21 -0.03 12.03
CA PRO A 70 4.82 -0.32 11.73
C PRO A 70 4.65 -0.89 10.33
N LEU A 71 3.80 -1.92 10.22
CA LEU A 71 3.40 -2.49 8.95
C LEU A 71 2.04 -1.93 8.55
N PHE A 72 1.75 -1.89 7.26
CA PHE A 72 0.45 -1.48 6.73
C PHE A 72 0.04 -2.31 5.52
N THR A 73 -1.27 -2.41 5.27
CA THR A 73 -1.85 -2.90 4.02
C THR A 73 -2.43 -1.72 3.26
N CYS A 74 -2.53 -1.80 1.94
CA CYS A 74 -3.08 -0.74 1.10
C CYS A 74 -4.11 -1.33 0.14
N ASP A 75 -5.37 -0.95 0.29
CA ASP A 75 -6.49 -1.51 -0.47
C ASP A 75 -7.49 -0.42 -0.87
N GLY A 76 -8.30 -0.65 -1.89
CA GLY A 76 -9.45 0.19 -2.17
C GLY A 76 -10.50 0.09 -1.07
N GLY A 77 -11.29 1.15 -0.83
CA GLY A 77 -12.22 1.24 0.29
C GLY A 77 -13.18 0.05 0.42
N GLY A 78 -13.70 -0.47 -0.70
CA GLY A 78 -14.55 -1.68 -0.70
C GLY A 78 -13.80 -3.01 -0.55
N GLN A 79 -12.47 -2.99 -0.47
CA GLN A 79 -11.58 -4.16 -0.49
C GLN A 79 -10.82 -4.34 0.83
N VAL A 80 -10.92 -3.38 1.75
CA VAL A 80 -10.20 -3.39 3.03
C VAL A 80 -10.49 -4.67 3.82
N GLU A 81 -11.75 -5.15 3.84
CA GLU A 81 -12.10 -6.39 4.52
C GLU A 81 -11.30 -7.59 4.01
N ALA A 82 -11.11 -7.67 2.70
CA ALA A 82 -10.36 -8.77 2.07
C ALA A 82 -8.84 -8.60 2.23
N GLY A 83 -8.32 -7.37 2.10
CA GLY A 83 -6.89 -7.08 2.10
C GLY A 83 -6.26 -6.85 3.47
N HIS A 84 -7.03 -6.42 4.47
CA HIS A 84 -6.52 -6.15 5.81
C HIS A 84 -6.13 -7.41 6.59
N ILE A 85 -5.13 -7.30 7.47
CA ILE A 85 -4.74 -8.31 8.46
C ILE A 85 -4.39 -7.67 9.81
N ASP A 86 -4.53 -8.45 10.87
CA ASP A 86 -4.11 -8.06 12.21
C ASP A 86 -2.60 -7.77 12.26
N GLY A 87 -2.22 -6.72 12.99
CA GLY A 87 -0.83 -6.30 13.14
C GLY A 87 -0.27 -5.50 11.97
N ALA A 88 -1.13 -5.08 11.05
CA ALA A 88 -0.83 -4.08 10.02
C ALA A 88 -1.92 -2.99 10.03
N LEU A 89 -1.53 -1.73 9.87
CA LEU A 89 -2.47 -0.61 9.74
C LEU A 89 -3.22 -0.73 8.41
N PRO A 90 -4.55 -0.74 8.38
CA PRO A 90 -5.29 -0.65 7.13
C PRO A 90 -5.13 0.76 6.55
N THR A 91 -4.64 0.84 5.33
CA THR A 91 -4.55 2.09 4.57
C THR A 91 -5.29 1.97 3.24
N LEU A 92 -5.45 3.09 2.58
CA LEU A 92 -6.25 3.16 1.35
C LEU A 92 -5.43 3.56 0.15
N ASN A 93 -5.88 3.13 -1.01
CA ASN A 93 -5.54 3.73 -2.28
C ASN A 93 -6.70 4.57 -2.82
N GLY A 94 -6.37 5.58 -3.62
CA GLY A 94 -7.35 6.49 -4.22
C GLY A 94 -7.79 7.60 -3.30
N VAL A 95 -9.10 7.84 -3.21
CA VAL A 95 -9.68 8.98 -2.48
C VAL A 95 -10.38 8.54 -1.22
N PHE A 96 -10.12 9.24 -0.14
CA PHE A 96 -10.82 9.08 1.12
C PHE A 96 -12.19 9.80 1.10
N SER A 97 -13.18 9.22 1.75
CA SER A 97 -14.51 9.81 1.95
C SER A 97 -15.00 9.54 3.37
N GLU A 98 -16.05 10.24 3.81
CA GLU A 98 -16.60 10.05 5.16
C GLU A 98 -16.99 8.61 5.49
N ASP A 99 -17.52 7.86 4.52
CA ASP A 99 -17.92 6.46 4.77
C ASP A 99 -16.72 5.53 4.99
N ILE A 100 -15.55 5.93 4.52
CA ILE A 100 -14.33 5.13 4.67
C ILE A 100 -13.80 5.16 6.10
N PHE A 101 -14.02 6.23 6.87
CA PHE A 101 -13.71 6.24 8.30
C PHE A 101 -14.39 5.05 9.01
N LYS A 102 -15.68 4.82 8.72
CA LYS A 102 -16.45 3.71 9.30
C LYS A 102 -15.90 2.35 8.91
N ILE A 103 -15.36 2.23 7.68
CA ILE A 103 -14.75 0.98 7.20
C ILE A 103 -13.43 0.73 7.93
N ILE A 104 -12.56 1.72 8.01
CA ILE A 104 -11.27 1.61 8.70
C ILE A 104 -11.47 1.36 10.19
N ASP A 105 -12.42 2.05 10.83
CA ASP A 105 -12.71 1.91 12.26
C ASP A 105 -13.17 0.51 12.68
N LYS A 106 -13.64 -0.32 11.76
CA LYS A 106 -13.91 -1.74 12.05
C LYS A 106 -12.65 -2.51 12.39
N TYR A 107 -11.51 -2.12 11.82
CA TYR A 107 -10.25 -2.83 11.92
C TYR A 107 -9.22 -2.07 12.76
N HIS A 108 -9.32 -0.75 12.79
CA HIS A 108 -8.43 0.13 13.53
C HIS A 108 -9.19 1.35 14.07
N PRO A 109 -9.94 1.21 15.17
CA PRO A 109 -10.78 2.28 15.71
C PRO A 109 -9.99 3.54 16.07
N GLY A 110 -10.43 4.69 15.59
CA GLY A 110 -9.83 5.99 15.91
C GLY A 110 -8.56 6.34 15.12
N GLY A 111 -8.21 5.56 14.09
CA GLY A 111 -7.06 5.81 13.25
C GLY A 111 -5.70 5.47 13.89
N PRO A 112 -4.57 5.90 13.34
CA PRO A 112 -4.45 6.96 12.33
C PRO A 112 -5.01 6.57 10.98
N TYR A 113 -5.61 7.53 10.28
CA TYR A 113 -6.11 7.33 8.93
C TYR A 113 -5.04 7.72 7.92
N PHE A 114 -4.83 6.86 6.92
CA PHE A 114 -3.76 7.05 5.95
C PHE A 114 -4.19 6.60 4.56
N VAL A 115 -4.03 7.49 3.59
CA VAL A 115 -4.09 7.18 2.16
C VAL A 115 -2.67 6.95 1.67
N ALA A 116 -2.29 5.70 1.50
CA ALA A 116 -0.92 5.32 1.11
C ALA A 116 -0.66 5.53 -0.38
N GLU A 117 -1.73 5.58 -1.19
CA GLU A 117 -1.66 5.91 -2.61
C GLU A 117 -2.73 6.93 -2.97
N PHE A 118 -2.41 8.21 -2.87
CA PHE A 118 -3.24 9.26 -3.43
C PHE A 118 -2.77 9.57 -4.85
N TYR A 119 -3.54 9.09 -5.85
CA TYR A 119 -3.26 9.34 -7.27
C TYR A 119 -4.34 10.27 -7.86
N PRO A 120 -3.94 11.49 -8.28
CA PRO A 120 -4.89 12.50 -8.76
C PRO A 120 -5.44 12.21 -10.15
N ALA A 121 -4.79 11.32 -10.91
CA ALA A 121 -5.15 10.95 -12.28
C ALA A 121 -4.83 9.48 -12.56
N TRP A 122 -4.85 9.09 -13.81
CA TRP A 122 -4.49 7.76 -14.27
C TRP A 122 -3.41 7.85 -15.34
N PHE A 123 -2.69 6.79 -15.60
CA PHE A 123 -1.68 6.75 -16.66
C PHE A 123 -2.32 6.69 -18.05
N ASP A 124 -1.52 7.05 -19.06
CA ASP A 124 -1.92 6.98 -20.46
C ASP A 124 -1.92 5.53 -20.97
N VAL A 125 -2.67 5.31 -22.04
CA VAL A 125 -2.74 4.02 -22.74
C VAL A 125 -2.38 4.25 -24.20
N TRP A 126 -1.50 3.43 -24.72
CA TRP A 126 -1.08 3.49 -26.13
C TRP A 126 -2.29 3.50 -27.10
N GLY A 127 -2.27 4.45 -28.04
CA GLY A 127 -3.31 4.59 -29.04
C GLY A 127 -4.59 5.28 -28.55
N GLN A 128 -4.64 5.74 -27.30
CA GLN A 128 -5.74 6.50 -26.74
C GLN A 128 -5.35 7.99 -26.54
N ARG A 129 -6.35 8.83 -26.23
CA ARG A 129 -6.07 10.21 -25.84
C ARG A 129 -5.39 10.22 -24.47
N HIS A 130 -4.52 11.23 -24.25
CA HIS A 130 -3.92 11.47 -22.94
C HIS A 130 -5.00 11.61 -21.87
N SER A 131 -4.77 10.94 -20.74
CA SER A 131 -5.59 11.09 -19.54
C SER A 131 -5.36 12.48 -18.94
N THR A 132 -6.41 13.25 -18.78
CA THR A 132 -6.35 14.60 -18.20
C THR A 132 -7.37 14.74 -17.09
N VAL A 133 -6.99 15.43 -16.03
CA VAL A 133 -7.87 15.71 -14.88
C VAL A 133 -7.81 17.20 -14.57
N ASP A 134 -8.94 17.78 -14.22
CA ASP A 134 -8.94 19.14 -13.68
C ASP A 134 -8.18 19.16 -12.34
N TYR A 135 -7.11 19.92 -12.29
CA TYR A 135 -6.24 20.03 -11.10
C TYR A 135 -6.96 20.51 -9.83
N LYS A 136 -8.10 21.19 -9.96
CA LYS A 136 -8.87 21.67 -8.81
C LYS A 136 -9.43 20.51 -7.99
N ARG A 137 -9.96 19.50 -8.65
CA ARG A 137 -10.58 18.36 -7.99
C ARG A 137 -9.61 17.62 -7.05
N PRO A 138 -8.41 17.18 -7.48
CA PRO A 138 -7.47 16.55 -6.56
C PRO A 138 -6.97 17.51 -5.46
N ALA A 139 -6.85 18.81 -5.74
CA ALA A 139 -6.49 19.79 -4.72
C ALA A 139 -7.55 19.91 -3.62
N GLU A 140 -8.84 19.98 -3.99
CA GLU A 140 -9.97 20.01 -3.06
C GLU A 140 -10.05 18.71 -2.24
N GLN A 141 -9.81 17.56 -2.86
CA GLN A 141 -9.78 16.26 -2.17
C GLN A 141 -8.65 16.19 -1.16
N LEU A 142 -7.46 16.66 -1.53
CA LEU A 142 -6.31 16.70 -0.63
C LEU A 142 -6.57 17.63 0.55
N ASP A 143 -7.08 18.84 0.31
CA ASP A 143 -7.42 19.81 1.34
C ASP A 143 -8.43 19.23 2.34
N TRP A 144 -9.48 18.59 1.83
CA TRP A 144 -10.48 17.93 2.69
C TRP A 144 -9.84 16.82 3.53
N MET A 145 -9.04 15.92 2.94
CA MET A 145 -8.39 14.84 3.69
C MET A 145 -7.48 15.35 4.79
N LEU A 146 -6.65 16.34 4.49
CA LEU A 146 -5.77 16.98 5.48
C LEU A 146 -6.57 17.68 6.58
N GLY A 147 -7.68 18.34 6.23
CA GLY A 147 -8.60 18.94 7.18
C GLY A 147 -9.26 17.93 8.13
N GLN A 148 -9.41 16.68 7.72
CA GLN A 148 -9.90 15.57 8.54
C GLN A 148 -8.79 14.85 9.34
N GLY A 149 -7.54 15.30 9.24
CA GLY A 149 -6.40 14.65 9.92
C GLY A 149 -5.94 13.36 9.26
N VAL A 150 -6.28 13.14 7.98
CA VAL A 150 -5.82 11.98 7.22
C VAL A 150 -4.39 12.23 6.74
N SER A 151 -3.50 11.28 6.97
CA SER A 151 -2.16 11.26 6.37
C SER A 151 -2.25 10.85 4.91
N VAL A 152 -1.41 11.43 4.06
CA VAL A 152 -1.46 11.20 2.61
C VAL A 152 -0.06 10.96 2.06
N SER A 153 0.08 9.92 1.23
CA SER A 153 1.24 9.67 0.38
C SER A 153 0.82 9.82 -1.09
N MET A 154 1.45 10.74 -1.80
CA MET A 154 1.13 10.95 -3.21
C MET A 154 1.76 9.86 -4.07
N TYR A 155 0.93 9.20 -4.86
CA TYR A 155 1.33 8.19 -5.82
C TYR A 155 0.87 8.58 -7.24
N MET A 156 1.74 8.82 -8.16
CA MET A 156 3.18 8.97 -7.96
C MET A 156 3.48 10.45 -7.83
N PHE A 157 4.30 10.84 -6.83
CA PHE A 157 4.70 12.23 -6.66
C PHE A 157 5.44 12.75 -7.88
N HIS A 158 6.20 11.90 -8.50
CA HIS A 158 6.81 12.14 -9.81
C HIS A 158 6.68 10.87 -10.66
N GLY A 159 6.32 11.02 -11.92
CA GLY A 159 6.40 9.97 -12.93
C GLY A 159 7.84 9.71 -13.38
N ALA A 160 8.07 8.54 -13.93
CA ALA A 160 9.36 8.15 -14.51
C ALA A 160 9.13 7.36 -15.80
N THR A 161 10.19 7.12 -16.54
CA THR A 161 10.13 6.20 -17.68
C THR A 161 9.93 4.76 -17.18
N ASN A 162 9.04 4.02 -17.83
CA ASN A 162 8.78 2.62 -17.55
C ASN A 162 9.34 1.78 -18.71
N PHE A 163 10.35 0.94 -18.44
CA PHE A 163 11.06 0.20 -19.47
C PHE A 163 11.50 1.14 -20.62
N TRP A 164 12.26 2.18 -20.29
CA TRP A 164 12.60 3.26 -21.19
C TRP A 164 11.32 4.00 -21.63
N TYR A 165 11.01 4.05 -22.90
CA TYR A 165 9.82 4.69 -23.46
C TYR A 165 8.79 3.66 -23.97
N MET A 166 8.81 2.43 -23.45
CA MET A 166 7.93 1.36 -23.93
C MET A 166 6.56 1.37 -23.27
N ASN A 167 6.47 1.87 -22.03
CA ASN A 167 5.21 2.00 -21.28
C ASN A 167 4.97 3.48 -20.94
N GLY A 168 3.73 3.90 -21.03
CA GLY A 168 3.30 5.27 -20.71
C GLY A 168 2.80 5.43 -19.31
#